data_f17cf72049069248e2b98e808bf46c31
#
_entry.id   f17cf72049069248e2b98e808bf46c31
#
_cell.length_a   1.000
_cell.length_b   1.000
_cell.length_c   1.000
_cell.angle_alpha   90.00
_cell.angle_beta   90.00
_cell.angle_gamma   90.00
#
_symmetry.space_group_name_H-M   'P 1'
#
loop_
_entity.id
_entity.type
_entity.pdbx_description
1 polymer ?
#
loop_
_entity_poly.entity_id
_entity_poly.type
_entity_poly.pdbx_seq_one_letter_code
_entity_poly.pdbx_strand_id
1 'polypeptide(L)'
;MQLDKHVRPDCPPAFLWHTLTDQTVDPENSRVFAAACQAAGVPVELHLFSSGDHGLSLADGSIVVNDENLYTLEQTACVLAAVEQGKLKLSPEKEQHYLSYPEVMILRTHGQSVSPATPNEEVRNWVSLAHRWLSQFATFPQEG
;
A
#
# COMPACT_ATOMS: atom_id res chain seq x y z
N MET A 1 14.94 7.59 9.10
CA MET A 1 16.02 6.71 8.54
C MET A 1 16.37 7.26 7.16
N GLN A 2 17.65 7.45 6.85
CA GLN A 2 18.08 8.06 5.56
C GLN A 2 18.61 6.94 4.65
N LEU A 3 17.69 6.25 3.94
CA LEU A 3 18.01 5.11 3.08
C LEU A 3 18.93 5.47 1.92
N ASP A 4 18.82 6.70 1.41
CA ASP A 4 19.66 7.26 0.37
C ASP A 4 21.17 7.13 0.66
N LYS A 5 21.55 7.25 1.93
CA LYS A 5 22.96 7.13 2.37
C LYS A 5 23.49 5.69 2.42
N HIS A 6 22.63 4.73 2.23
CA HIS A 6 22.98 3.30 2.31
C HIS A 6 22.92 2.60 0.95
N VAL A 7 22.61 3.33 -0.12
CA VAL A 7 22.59 2.77 -1.48
C VAL A 7 24.01 2.46 -1.92
N ARG A 8 24.22 1.26 -2.43
CA ARG A 8 25.50 0.74 -2.93
C ARG A 8 25.28 0.12 -4.31
N PRO A 9 26.35 -0.04 -5.12
CA PRO A 9 26.24 -0.63 -6.46
C PRO A 9 25.68 -2.06 -6.50
N ASP A 10 25.73 -2.79 -5.38
CA ASP A 10 25.21 -4.14 -5.22
C ASP A 10 23.75 -4.19 -4.72
N CYS A 11 23.09 -3.05 -4.57
CA CYS A 11 21.67 -2.99 -4.25
C CYS A 11 20.83 -3.54 -5.42
N PRO A 12 19.69 -4.21 -5.12
CA PRO A 12 18.78 -4.67 -6.16
C PRO A 12 18.15 -3.51 -6.92
N PRO A 13 17.70 -3.73 -8.17
CA PRO A 13 16.88 -2.77 -8.89
C PRO A 13 15.67 -2.32 -8.07
N ALA A 14 15.29 -1.04 -8.16
CA ALA A 14 14.23 -0.44 -7.36
C ALA A 14 13.14 0.19 -8.24
N PHE A 15 11.89 -0.19 -8.00
CA PHE A 15 10.72 0.49 -8.54
C PHE A 15 10.04 1.28 -7.43
N LEU A 16 9.81 2.56 -7.66
CA LEU A 16 9.24 3.49 -6.69
C LEU A 16 8.02 4.20 -7.29
N TRP A 17 7.03 4.43 -6.47
CA TRP A 17 5.97 5.36 -6.80
C TRP A 17 5.58 6.20 -5.59
N HIS A 18 5.11 7.42 -5.83
CA HIS A 18 4.69 8.35 -4.79
C HIS A 18 3.64 9.32 -5.36
N THR A 19 2.79 9.84 -4.50
CA THR A 19 1.85 10.91 -4.86
C THR A 19 2.38 12.26 -4.42
N LEU A 20 2.19 13.29 -5.22
CA LEU A 20 2.70 14.63 -4.93
C LEU A 20 1.93 15.34 -3.81
N THR A 21 0.77 14.82 -3.45
CA THR A 21 -0.08 15.40 -2.38
C THR A 21 -0.04 14.58 -1.07
N ASP A 22 0.86 13.60 -0.96
CA ASP A 22 1.06 12.85 0.28
C ASP A 22 1.47 13.81 1.42
N GLN A 23 0.62 13.88 2.46
CA GLN A 23 0.85 14.77 3.60
C GLN A 23 1.57 14.06 4.77
N THR A 24 1.73 12.75 4.68
CA THR A 24 2.36 11.94 5.73
C THR A 24 3.85 11.72 5.46
N VAL A 25 4.17 11.43 4.19
CA VAL A 25 5.56 11.23 3.77
C VAL A 25 5.86 12.15 2.58
N ASP A 26 6.86 13.03 2.75
CA ASP A 26 7.27 13.96 1.70
C ASP A 26 7.76 13.19 0.46
N PRO A 27 7.20 13.45 -0.74
CA PRO A 27 7.65 12.85 -2.01
C PRO A 27 9.14 13.04 -2.29
N GLU A 28 9.77 14.02 -1.68
CA GLU A 28 11.20 14.26 -1.80
C GLU A 28 12.03 13.05 -1.29
N ASN A 29 11.52 12.29 -0.33
CA ASN A 29 12.18 11.05 0.10
C ASN A 29 12.37 10.06 -1.06
N SER A 30 11.36 9.89 -1.90
CA SER A 30 11.45 9.02 -3.08
C SER A 30 12.39 9.59 -4.15
N ARG A 31 12.42 10.91 -4.34
CA ARG A 31 13.34 11.58 -5.29
C ARG A 31 14.79 11.40 -4.88
N VAL A 32 15.09 11.66 -3.60
CA VAL A 32 16.46 11.54 -3.06
C VAL A 32 16.94 10.10 -3.12
N PHE A 33 16.10 9.13 -2.79
CA PHE A 33 16.44 7.71 -2.90
C PHE A 33 16.68 7.28 -4.36
N ALA A 34 15.82 7.69 -5.29
CA ALA A 34 16.02 7.42 -6.71
C ALA A 34 17.32 8.02 -7.25
N ALA A 35 17.63 9.27 -6.85
CA ALA A 35 18.89 9.92 -7.23
C ALA A 35 20.12 9.18 -6.68
N ALA A 36 20.05 8.67 -5.45
CA ALA A 36 21.12 7.86 -4.87
C ALA A 36 21.31 6.53 -5.62
N CYS A 37 20.22 5.87 -6.02
CA CYS A 37 20.28 4.66 -6.87
C CYS A 37 20.96 4.96 -8.21
N GLN A 38 20.56 6.04 -8.89
CA GLN A 38 21.18 6.46 -10.15
C GLN A 38 22.68 6.74 -9.99
N ALA A 39 23.05 7.47 -8.93
CA ALA A 39 24.47 7.78 -8.65
C ALA A 39 25.31 6.53 -8.37
N ALA A 40 24.71 5.49 -7.78
CA ALA A 40 25.36 4.21 -7.52
C ALA A 40 25.30 3.23 -8.72
N GLY A 41 24.68 3.60 -9.84
CA GLY A 41 24.51 2.72 -11.01
C GLY A 41 23.46 1.59 -10.78
N VAL A 42 22.60 1.74 -9.77
CA VAL A 42 21.49 0.80 -9.50
C VAL A 42 20.30 1.15 -10.40
N PRO A 43 19.77 0.20 -11.17
CA PRO A 43 18.58 0.44 -11.97
C PRO A 43 17.42 0.90 -11.08
N VAL A 44 16.80 2.02 -11.44
CA VAL A 44 15.67 2.58 -10.68
C VAL A 44 14.67 3.23 -11.62
N GLU A 45 13.38 3.02 -11.34
CA GLU A 45 12.27 3.72 -11.98
C GLU A 45 11.44 4.40 -10.88
N LEU A 46 11.13 5.68 -11.04
CA LEU A 46 10.32 6.47 -10.12
C LEU A 46 9.13 7.08 -10.86
N HIS A 47 7.93 6.78 -10.37
CA HIS A 47 6.67 7.39 -10.83
C HIS A 47 6.12 8.33 -9.77
N LEU A 48 5.87 9.58 -10.16
CA LEU A 48 5.24 10.58 -9.30
C LEU A 48 3.85 10.90 -9.87
N PHE A 49 2.83 10.51 -9.13
CA PHE A 49 1.44 10.76 -9.48
C PHE A 49 0.99 12.12 -8.97
N SER A 50 0.07 12.76 -9.70
CA SER A 50 -0.32 14.15 -9.44
C SER A 50 -1.01 14.33 -8.09
N SER A 51 -1.80 13.36 -7.64
CA SER A 51 -2.56 13.44 -6.41
C SER A 51 -2.84 12.07 -5.79
N GLY A 52 -3.02 12.06 -4.48
CA GLY A 52 -3.41 10.90 -3.69
C GLY A 52 -2.91 11.03 -2.26
N ASP A 53 -3.59 10.36 -1.35
CA ASP A 53 -3.22 10.30 0.05
C ASP A 53 -2.14 9.25 0.31
N HIS A 54 -1.59 9.25 1.52
CA HIS A 54 -0.66 8.22 1.95
C HIS A 54 -1.36 6.84 2.02
N GLY A 55 -0.62 5.78 1.68
CA GLY A 55 -1.08 4.41 1.93
C GLY A 55 -2.15 3.90 0.97
N LEU A 56 -2.25 4.42 -0.24
CA LEU A 56 -3.26 4.02 -1.24
C LEU A 56 -3.19 2.54 -1.68
N SER A 57 -2.07 1.84 -1.44
CA SER A 57 -1.88 0.44 -1.86
C SER A 57 -2.21 0.23 -3.35
N LEU A 58 -3.24 -0.55 -3.67
CA LEU A 58 -3.67 -0.79 -5.05
C LEU A 58 -4.42 0.41 -5.67
N ALA A 59 -4.79 1.40 -4.87
CA ALA A 59 -5.55 2.60 -5.27
C ALA A 59 -6.88 2.28 -5.98
N ASP A 60 -7.43 1.10 -5.74
CA ASP A 60 -8.68 0.60 -6.31
C ASP A 60 -9.91 0.86 -5.43
N GLY A 61 -9.71 1.58 -4.32
CA GLY A 61 -10.75 1.87 -3.34
C GLY A 61 -11.01 0.74 -2.34
N SER A 62 -10.27 -0.35 -2.41
CA SER A 62 -10.42 -1.48 -1.46
C SER A 62 -9.86 -1.19 -0.07
N ILE A 63 -9.02 -0.15 0.05
CA ILE A 63 -8.48 0.31 1.33
C ILE A 63 -9.28 1.53 1.79
N VAL A 64 -9.81 1.44 3.00
CA VAL A 64 -10.29 2.62 3.73
C VAL A 64 -9.08 3.23 4.41
N VAL A 65 -8.59 4.31 3.81
CA VAL A 65 -7.49 5.06 4.41
C VAL A 65 -8.05 5.89 5.55
N ASN A 66 -7.73 5.51 6.76
CA ASN A 66 -7.72 6.41 7.90
C ASN A 66 -6.31 6.41 8.47
N ASP A 67 -5.97 7.43 9.25
CA ASP A 67 -4.62 7.63 9.80
C ASP A 67 -4.13 6.48 10.69
N GLU A 68 -4.97 5.48 10.97
CA GLU A 68 -4.69 4.42 11.96
C GLU A 68 -4.64 3.00 11.37
N ASN A 69 -5.15 2.74 10.15
CA ASN A 69 -5.27 1.38 9.63
C ASN A 69 -4.99 1.22 8.14
N LEU A 70 -4.17 0.20 7.84
CA LEU A 70 -3.74 -0.18 6.50
C LEU A 70 -4.37 -1.49 6.01
N TYR A 71 -5.50 -1.91 6.58
CA TYR A 71 -6.17 -3.14 6.15
C TYR A 71 -7.25 -2.85 5.12
N THR A 72 -7.40 -3.73 4.14
CA THR A 72 -8.53 -3.66 3.23
C THR A 72 -9.83 -4.00 3.96
N LEU A 73 -10.97 -3.49 3.48
CA LEU A 73 -12.27 -3.87 4.03
C LEU A 73 -12.48 -5.39 4.00
N GLU A 74 -11.98 -6.08 2.96
CA GLU A 74 -12.05 -7.53 2.84
C GLU A 74 -11.23 -8.22 3.93
N GLN A 75 -9.99 -7.77 4.17
CA GLN A 75 -9.16 -8.30 5.24
C GLN A 75 -9.79 -8.07 6.61
N THR A 76 -10.33 -6.87 6.84
CA THR A 76 -11.04 -6.55 8.08
C THR A 76 -12.29 -7.42 8.25
N ALA A 77 -13.06 -7.65 7.19
CA ALA A 77 -14.23 -8.53 7.21
C ALA A 77 -13.85 -9.99 7.51
N CYS A 78 -12.75 -10.50 6.94
CA CYS A 78 -12.24 -11.84 7.22
C CYS A 78 -11.85 -12.01 8.70
N VAL A 79 -11.15 -11.02 9.27
CA VAL A 79 -10.75 -11.05 10.68
C VAL A 79 -11.98 -10.97 11.57
N LEU A 80 -12.94 -10.07 11.30
CA LEU A 80 -14.18 -9.94 12.05
C LEU A 80 -14.96 -11.27 12.05
N ALA A 81 -15.14 -11.89 10.89
CA ALA A 81 -15.81 -13.18 10.77
C ALA A 81 -15.10 -14.29 11.57
N ALA A 82 -13.77 -14.30 11.59
CA ALA A 82 -12.98 -15.27 12.36
C ALA A 82 -13.14 -15.09 13.87
N VAL A 83 -13.22 -13.85 14.34
CA VAL A 83 -13.48 -13.52 15.76
C VAL A 83 -14.91 -13.93 16.14
N GLU A 84 -15.93 -13.54 15.37
CA GLU A 84 -17.34 -13.85 15.64
C GLU A 84 -17.64 -15.36 15.59
N GLN A 85 -16.95 -16.11 14.75
CA GLN A 85 -17.03 -17.58 14.67
C GLN A 85 -16.20 -18.31 15.74
N GLY A 86 -15.49 -17.58 16.60
CA GLY A 86 -14.62 -18.16 17.61
C GLY A 86 -13.37 -18.87 17.06
N LYS A 87 -13.07 -18.71 15.77
CA LYS A 87 -11.87 -19.27 15.13
C LYS A 87 -10.60 -18.52 15.50
N LEU A 88 -10.72 -17.22 15.74
CA LEU A 88 -9.66 -16.36 16.25
C LEU A 88 -10.03 -15.91 17.66
N LYS A 89 -9.21 -16.31 18.65
CA LYS A 89 -9.39 -15.89 20.03
C LYS A 89 -8.43 -14.73 20.33
N LEU A 90 -8.99 -13.60 20.67
CA LEU A 90 -8.26 -12.42 21.15
C LEU A 90 -8.38 -12.31 22.66
N SER A 91 -7.43 -11.65 23.30
CA SER A 91 -7.65 -11.22 24.69
C SER A 91 -8.77 -10.17 24.71
N PRO A 92 -9.53 -10.04 25.82
CA PRO A 92 -10.63 -9.07 25.90
C PRO A 92 -10.21 -7.65 25.54
N GLU A 93 -9.01 -7.24 25.94
CA GLU A 93 -8.43 -5.93 25.63
C GLU A 93 -8.19 -5.77 24.11
N LYS A 94 -7.58 -6.78 23.47
CA LYS A 94 -7.33 -6.77 22.02
C LYS A 94 -8.62 -6.84 21.22
N GLU A 95 -9.59 -7.60 21.68
CA GLU A 95 -10.91 -7.69 21.04
C GLU A 95 -11.62 -6.34 21.11
N GLN A 96 -11.66 -5.69 22.27
CA GLN A 96 -12.24 -4.36 22.40
C GLN A 96 -11.53 -3.33 21.53
N HIS A 97 -10.20 -3.34 21.51
CA HIS A 97 -9.40 -2.45 20.66
C HIS A 97 -9.71 -2.70 19.17
N TYR A 98 -9.69 -3.95 18.71
CA TYR A 98 -10.03 -4.32 17.33
C TYR A 98 -11.44 -3.88 16.94
N LEU A 99 -12.44 -4.11 17.80
CA LEU A 99 -13.83 -3.74 17.54
C LEU A 99 -14.07 -2.22 17.56
N SER A 100 -13.12 -1.43 18.07
CA SER A 100 -13.19 0.04 18.04
C SER A 100 -12.71 0.65 16.73
N TYR A 101 -12.10 -0.16 15.83
CA TYR A 101 -11.62 0.37 14.55
C TYR A 101 -12.79 0.85 13.67
N PRO A 102 -12.64 2.02 13.02
CA PRO A 102 -13.69 2.59 12.18
C PRO A 102 -14.19 1.64 11.10
N GLU A 103 -13.29 0.87 10.46
CA GLU A 103 -13.62 -0.11 9.42
C GLU A 103 -14.49 -1.23 9.96
N VAL A 104 -14.19 -1.74 11.17
CA VAL A 104 -14.99 -2.76 11.83
C VAL A 104 -16.36 -2.21 12.20
N MET A 105 -16.43 -0.98 12.68
CA MET A 105 -17.69 -0.30 12.98
C MET A 105 -18.53 -0.11 11.71
N ILE A 106 -17.92 0.30 10.61
CA ILE A 106 -18.56 0.45 9.30
C ILE A 106 -19.14 -0.91 8.85
N LEU A 107 -18.33 -1.98 8.87
CA LEU A 107 -18.76 -3.32 8.47
C LEU A 107 -19.90 -3.85 9.35
N ARG A 108 -19.90 -3.55 10.65
CA ARG A 108 -20.97 -3.98 11.57
C ARG A 108 -22.26 -3.19 11.40
N THR A 109 -22.19 -1.91 11.06
CA THR A 109 -23.37 -1.03 10.94
C THR A 109 -24.00 -1.08 9.55
N HIS A 110 -23.21 -1.26 8.50
CA HIS A 110 -23.66 -1.21 7.11
C HIS A 110 -23.60 -2.57 6.39
N GLY A 111 -23.08 -3.61 7.07
CA GLY A 111 -22.81 -4.90 6.43
C GLY A 111 -21.72 -4.77 5.36
N GLN A 112 -21.72 -5.70 4.39
CA GLN A 112 -20.77 -5.66 3.26
C GLN A 112 -21.11 -4.59 2.21
N SER A 113 -22.07 -3.72 2.47
CA SER A 113 -22.52 -2.65 1.55
C SER A 113 -21.78 -1.33 1.77
N VAL A 114 -20.51 -1.38 2.17
CA VAL A 114 -19.68 -0.18 2.17
C VAL A 114 -19.28 0.08 0.73
N SER A 115 -19.67 1.23 0.20
CA SER A 115 -19.13 1.67 -1.08
C SER A 115 -17.62 1.82 -0.92
N PRO A 116 -16.82 1.17 -1.77
CA PRO A 116 -15.39 1.36 -1.75
C PRO A 116 -15.08 2.85 -1.94
N ALA A 117 -13.98 3.31 -1.38
CA ALA A 117 -13.48 4.64 -1.69
C ALA A 117 -13.36 4.80 -3.21
N THR A 118 -13.51 6.02 -3.71
CA THR A 118 -13.36 6.25 -5.16
C THR A 118 -11.95 5.84 -5.58
N PRO A 119 -11.82 4.93 -6.57
CA PRO A 119 -10.51 4.53 -7.06
C PRO A 119 -9.71 5.75 -7.56
N ASN A 120 -8.42 5.77 -7.26
CA ASN A 120 -7.53 6.74 -7.90
C ASN A 120 -7.01 6.13 -9.20
N GLU A 121 -7.66 6.44 -10.32
CA GLU A 121 -7.38 5.86 -11.63
C GLU A 121 -5.96 6.15 -12.14
N GLU A 122 -5.38 7.28 -11.74
CA GLU A 122 -3.99 7.59 -12.08
C GLU A 122 -3.02 6.66 -11.33
N VAL A 123 -3.20 6.57 -10.01
CA VAL A 123 -2.30 5.79 -9.14
C VAL A 123 -2.45 4.29 -9.38
N ARG A 124 -3.67 3.75 -9.54
CA ARG A 124 -3.87 2.29 -9.69
C ARG A 124 -3.08 1.66 -10.85
N ASN A 125 -2.61 2.46 -11.79
CA ASN A 125 -1.75 1.99 -12.88
C ASN A 125 -0.35 1.56 -12.41
N TRP A 126 0.05 1.88 -11.17
CA TRP A 126 1.40 1.58 -10.69
C TRP A 126 1.73 0.08 -10.76
N VAL A 127 0.75 -0.80 -10.55
CA VAL A 127 0.95 -2.26 -10.60
C VAL A 127 1.39 -2.69 -12.00
N SER A 128 0.71 -2.19 -13.05
CA SER A 128 1.07 -2.49 -14.44
C SER A 128 2.43 -1.91 -14.82
N LEU A 129 2.76 -0.72 -14.31
CA LEU A 129 4.06 -0.08 -14.50
C LEU A 129 5.16 -0.91 -13.84
N ALA A 130 4.96 -1.33 -12.58
CA ALA A 130 5.89 -2.17 -11.84
C ALA A 130 6.11 -3.53 -12.53
N HIS A 131 5.04 -4.19 -12.97
CA HIS A 131 5.13 -5.45 -13.69
C HIS A 131 5.95 -5.31 -14.97
N ARG A 132 5.65 -4.30 -15.79
CA ARG A 132 6.41 -4.01 -17.02
C ARG A 132 7.89 -3.76 -16.73
N TRP A 133 8.19 -2.99 -15.67
CA TRP A 133 9.55 -2.69 -15.29
C TRP A 133 10.29 -3.92 -14.77
N LEU A 134 9.67 -4.72 -13.89
CA LEU A 134 10.26 -5.95 -13.38
C LEU A 134 10.51 -6.99 -14.46
N SER A 135 9.69 -7.03 -15.51
CA SER A 135 9.88 -7.94 -16.64
C SER A 135 11.21 -7.74 -17.41
N GLN A 136 11.91 -6.64 -17.17
CA GLN A 136 13.24 -6.40 -17.72
C GLN A 136 14.33 -7.21 -16.99
N PHE A 137 14.07 -7.66 -15.75
CA PHE A 137 15.01 -8.35 -14.88
C PHE A 137 14.64 -9.81 -14.59
N ALA A 138 13.39 -10.18 -14.80
CA ALA A 138 12.89 -11.53 -14.52
C ALA A 138 11.92 -11.99 -15.60
N THR A 139 12.01 -13.28 -15.98
CA THR A 139 10.98 -13.94 -16.77
C THR A 139 9.90 -14.44 -15.83
N PHE A 140 8.73 -13.83 -15.88
CA PHE A 140 7.56 -14.33 -15.18
C PHE A 140 6.91 -15.47 -15.98
N PRO A 141 6.36 -16.53 -15.31
CA PRO A 141 5.54 -17.51 -15.99
C PRO A 141 4.40 -16.79 -16.72
N GLN A 142 4.22 -17.09 -18.00
CA GLN A 142 3.04 -16.64 -18.72
C GLN A 142 1.86 -17.42 -18.18
N GLU A 143 0.86 -16.74 -17.64
CA GLU A 143 -0.39 -17.38 -17.27
C GLU A 143 -1.02 -17.93 -18.55
N GLY A 144 -1.18 -19.26 -18.59
CA GLY A 144 -1.83 -20.00 -19.66
C GLY A 144 -3.34 -20.05 -19.47
#